data_14bb685e7ad28995831d2ac8368cc168
#
_entry.id   14bb685e7ad28995831d2ac8368cc168
#
_cell.length_a   1.000
_cell.length_b   1.000
_cell.length_c   1.000
_cell.angle_alpha   90.00
_cell.angle_beta   90.00
_cell.angle_gamma   90.00
#
_symmetry.space_group_name_H-M   'P 1'
#
loop_
_entity.id
_entity.type
_entity.pdbx_description
1 polymer ?
#
loop_
_entity_poly.entity_id
_entity_poly.type
_entity_poly.pdbx_seq_one_letter_code
_entity_poly.pdbx_strand_id
1 'polypeptide(L)'
;MLWVLLPVVAAIFYGIGSYVENHVVDNEFQRKKAGAFILSRIPIFCISLIVLLLIFGRSVFMVTPMDALGLMLAGAINVIGSVYYLKALREGDTVDITIFSQVGPLISLGLGVVMLNEKINSSQSLGFLFIMAGACVVALMSDGKKKHTPDFRVAGITLISIFFSMLSDVVYVYFLNRGGTTNLVLFGQTFFFFQIGSLVAMIVAAVLFEGWRSALGKVFIHGKKKKANYGLAMIENITWGIADSLAKLGLILTPVVALFSAVGRASGLFVSLFITFAVSKMFPRLIRIKKMSKQAVFRYMLSAILIVVGIIVMV
;
A
#
# COMPACT_ATOMS: atom_id res chain seq x y z
N MET A 1 -16.51 -14.01 -2.02
CA MET A 1 -15.76 -13.97 -0.73
C MET A 1 -14.25 -13.83 -0.88
N LEU A 2 -13.60 -14.41 -1.89
CA LEU A 2 -12.14 -14.28 -2.09
C LEU A 2 -11.67 -12.82 -2.22
N TRP A 3 -12.43 -11.94 -2.87
CA TRP A 3 -12.09 -10.53 -3.03
C TRP A 3 -12.02 -9.74 -1.69
N VAL A 4 -12.70 -10.23 -0.63
CA VAL A 4 -12.58 -9.67 0.74
C VAL A 4 -11.37 -10.25 1.47
N LEU A 5 -11.08 -11.53 1.27
CA LEU A 5 -9.99 -12.22 1.97
C LEU A 5 -8.62 -11.73 1.50
N LEU A 6 -8.43 -11.53 0.19
CA LEU A 6 -7.15 -11.12 -0.37
C LEU A 6 -6.63 -9.78 0.15
N PRO A 7 -7.44 -8.69 0.24
CA PRO A 7 -6.97 -7.45 0.85
C PRO A 7 -6.66 -7.58 2.33
N VAL A 8 -7.36 -8.45 3.07
CA VAL A 8 -7.05 -8.73 4.48
C VAL A 8 -5.69 -9.41 4.62
N VAL A 9 -5.43 -10.43 3.78
CA VAL A 9 -4.12 -11.11 3.77
C VAL A 9 -3.02 -10.18 3.28
N ALA A 10 -3.27 -9.39 2.23
CA ALA A 10 -2.32 -8.36 1.78
C ALA A 10 -2.00 -7.36 2.89
N ALA A 11 -3.00 -6.95 3.68
CA ALA A 11 -2.82 -6.05 4.81
C ALA A 11 -1.86 -6.61 5.88
N ILE A 12 -1.81 -7.94 6.08
CA ILE A 12 -0.85 -8.57 7.01
C ILE A 12 0.58 -8.33 6.51
N PHE A 13 0.84 -8.58 5.23
CA PHE A 13 2.16 -8.35 4.65
C PHE A 13 2.52 -6.87 4.60
N TYR A 14 1.59 -5.99 4.26
CA TYR A 14 1.79 -4.54 4.34
C TYR A 14 2.09 -4.08 5.77
N GLY A 15 1.40 -4.63 6.78
CA GLY A 15 1.64 -4.30 8.18
C GLY A 15 3.04 -4.71 8.64
N ILE A 16 3.50 -5.91 8.26
CA ILE A 16 4.88 -6.37 8.53
C ILE A 16 5.87 -5.46 7.80
N GLY A 17 5.64 -5.21 6.51
CA GLY A 17 6.50 -4.33 5.70
C GLY A 17 6.60 -2.93 6.28
N SER A 18 5.48 -2.29 6.62
CA SER A 18 5.46 -0.95 7.22
C SER A 18 6.15 -0.89 8.59
N TYR A 19 6.03 -1.94 9.40
CA TYR A 19 6.76 -2.02 10.66
C TYR A 19 8.27 -2.01 10.44
N VAL A 20 8.74 -2.84 9.50
CA VAL A 20 10.17 -2.89 9.13
C VAL A 20 10.62 -1.59 8.49
N GLU A 21 9.79 -1.00 7.60
CA GLU A 21 10.06 0.27 6.92
C GLU A 21 10.29 1.40 7.92
N ASN A 22 9.40 1.57 8.90
CA ASN A 22 9.57 2.57 9.95
C ASN A 22 10.88 2.39 10.71
N HIS A 23 11.25 1.15 11.05
CA HIS A 23 12.49 0.87 11.75
C HIS A 23 13.74 1.15 10.89
N VAL A 24 13.69 0.83 9.59
CA VAL A 24 14.78 1.04 8.64
C VAL A 24 14.93 2.52 8.28
N VAL A 25 13.82 3.23 8.08
CA VAL A 25 13.83 4.67 7.73
C VAL A 25 14.34 5.51 8.90
N ASP A 26 13.92 5.20 10.13
CA ASP A 26 14.32 5.96 11.31
C ASP A 26 15.80 5.77 11.66
N ASN A 27 16.35 4.56 11.53
CA ASN A 27 17.69 4.24 12.00
C ASN A 27 18.81 4.39 10.95
N GLU A 28 18.53 4.18 9.66
CA GLU A 28 19.59 3.97 8.68
C GLU A 28 19.54 4.86 7.45
N PHE A 29 18.36 5.05 6.90
CA PHE A 29 18.18 5.92 5.76
C PHE A 29 17.91 7.35 6.18
N GLN A 30 18.69 7.83 7.20
CA GLN A 30 18.58 9.22 7.69
C GLN A 30 17.82 10.11 6.70
N ARG A 31 16.86 10.87 7.17
CA ARG A 31 15.88 11.75 6.49
C ARG A 31 16.19 12.31 5.07
N LYS A 32 17.38 12.03 4.51
CA LYS A 32 17.88 12.57 3.23
C LYS A 32 17.85 11.61 2.02
N LYS A 33 17.40 10.33 2.16
CA LYS A 33 17.60 9.30 1.10
C LYS A 33 16.36 8.48 0.72
N ALA A 34 15.17 9.10 0.65
CA ALA A 34 13.94 8.41 0.19
C ALA A 34 14.12 7.69 -1.16
N GLY A 35 14.87 8.28 -2.09
CA GLY A 35 15.18 7.67 -3.38
C GLY A 35 15.96 6.34 -3.27
N ALA A 36 16.91 6.23 -2.32
CA ALA A 36 17.66 4.98 -2.12
C ALA A 36 16.75 3.83 -1.68
N PHE A 37 15.74 4.12 -0.87
CA PHE A 37 14.79 3.14 -0.39
C PHE A 37 13.90 2.62 -1.53
N ILE A 38 13.38 3.50 -2.39
CA ILE A 38 12.60 3.08 -3.57
C ILE A 38 13.45 2.25 -4.52
N LEU A 39 14.70 2.66 -4.76
CA LEU A 39 15.62 1.94 -5.64
C LEU A 39 16.02 0.57 -5.09
N SER A 40 15.99 0.36 -3.77
CA SER A 40 16.24 -0.95 -3.16
C SER A 40 15.17 -1.99 -3.53
N ARG A 41 14.00 -1.57 -4.06
CA ARG A 41 12.93 -2.45 -4.55
C ARG A 41 13.21 -3.02 -5.95
N ILE A 42 14.13 -2.44 -6.73
CA ILE A 42 14.44 -2.91 -8.10
C ILE A 42 14.70 -4.43 -8.18
N PRO A 43 15.56 -5.04 -7.32
CA PRO A 43 15.80 -6.47 -7.37
C PRO A 43 14.55 -7.32 -7.21
N ILE A 44 13.62 -6.93 -6.31
CA ILE A 44 12.38 -7.69 -6.09
C ILE A 44 11.43 -7.57 -7.28
N PHE A 45 11.37 -6.41 -7.94
CA PHE A 45 10.62 -6.24 -9.18
C PHE A 45 11.19 -7.11 -10.30
N CYS A 46 12.51 -7.18 -10.45
CA CYS A 46 13.16 -8.07 -11.42
C CYS A 46 12.85 -9.55 -11.12
N ILE A 47 12.93 -9.97 -9.85
CA ILE A 47 12.57 -11.34 -9.43
C ILE A 47 11.11 -11.62 -9.73
N SER A 48 10.20 -10.69 -9.40
CA SER A 48 8.78 -10.81 -9.68
C SER A 48 8.51 -11.00 -11.18
N LEU A 49 9.16 -10.23 -12.05
CA LEU A 49 9.04 -10.38 -13.51
C LEU A 49 9.52 -11.76 -13.97
N ILE A 50 10.65 -12.26 -13.44
CA ILE A 50 11.15 -13.60 -13.77
C ILE A 50 10.16 -14.68 -13.31
N VAL A 51 9.62 -14.58 -12.09
CA VAL A 51 8.63 -15.52 -11.56
C VAL A 51 7.36 -15.53 -12.41
N LEU A 52 6.86 -14.37 -12.83
CA LEU A 52 5.71 -14.26 -13.72
C LEU A 52 5.98 -14.92 -15.08
N LEU A 53 7.17 -14.71 -15.64
CA LEU A 53 7.57 -15.39 -16.89
C LEU A 53 7.69 -16.89 -16.74
N LEU A 54 8.19 -17.39 -15.61
CA LEU A 54 8.29 -18.83 -15.35
C LEU A 54 6.92 -19.48 -15.16
N ILE A 55 5.97 -18.80 -14.50
CA ILE A 55 4.63 -19.35 -14.23
C ILE A 55 3.75 -19.29 -15.48
N PHE A 56 3.73 -18.16 -16.18
CA PHE A 56 2.78 -17.90 -17.27
C PHE A 56 3.42 -18.02 -18.67
N GLY A 57 4.73 -18.14 -18.76
CA GLY A 57 5.44 -18.31 -20.03
C GLY A 57 5.17 -17.15 -21.01
N ARG A 58 4.96 -17.52 -22.28
CA ARG A 58 4.69 -16.55 -23.36
C ARG A 58 3.32 -15.87 -23.24
N SER A 59 2.40 -16.40 -22.45
CA SER A 59 1.05 -15.84 -22.32
C SER A 59 1.04 -14.44 -21.73
N VAL A 60 2.08 -14.04 -20.96
CA VAL A 60 2.19 -12.67 -20.42
C VAL A 60 2.25 -11.60 -21.51
N PHE A 61 2.70 -11.96 -22.71
CA PHE A 61 2.81 -11.02 -23.85
C PHE A 61 1.55 -10.97 -24.75
N MET A 62 0.51 -11.75 -24.41
CA MET A 62 -0.75 -11.76 -25.16
C MET A 62 -1.68 -10.62 -24.71
N VAL A 63 -1.16 -9.39 -24.70
CA VAL A 63 -1.86 -8.15 -24.34
C VAL A 63 -1.72 -7.20 -25.50
N THR A 64 -2.77 -6.41 -25.80
CA THR A 64 -2.66 -5.40 -26.86
C THR A 64 -1.61 -4.36 -26.48
N PRO A 65 -0.88 -3.77 -27.45
CA PRO A 65 0.13 -2.74 -27.14
C PRO A 65 -0.43 -1.55 -26.35
N MET A 66 -1.69 -1.17 -26.63
CA MET A 66 -2.35 -0.08 -25.93
C MET A 66 -2.64 -0.42 -24.48
N ASP A 67 -3.12 -1.64 -24.20
CA ASP A 67 -3.38 -2.08 -22.84
C ASP A 67 -2.08 -2.27 -22.07
N ALA A 68 -1.03 -2.80 -22.71
CA ALA A 68 0.31 -2.91 -22.12
C ALA A 68 0.86 -1.53 -21.71
N LEU A 69 0.76 -0.52 -22.57
CA LEU A 69 1.18 0.85 -22.25
C LEU A 69 0.35 1.44 -21.10
N GLY A 70 -0.97 1.22 -21.09
CA GLY A 70 -1.84 1.68 -20.02
C GLY A 70 -1.51 1.04 -18.67
N LEU A 71 -1.22 -0.27 -18.65
CA LEU A 71 -0.78 -0.99 -17.46
C LEU A 71 0.60 -0.52 -16.98
N MET A 72 1.53 -0.25 -17.91
CA MET A 72 2.82 0.36 -17.57
C MET A 72 2.64 1.77 -16.98
N LEU A 73 1.70 2.56 -17.51
CA LEU A 73 1.36 3.88 -16.95
C LEU A 73 0.81 3.75 -15.54
N ALA A 74 -0.08 2.78 -15.27
CA ALA A 74 -0.56 2.50 -13.93
C ALA A 74 0.59 2.20 -12.96
N GLY A 75 1.55 1.36 -13.36
CA GLY A 75 2.76 1.07 -12.59
C GLY A 75 3.61 2.32 -12.31
N ALA A 76 3.80 3.17 -13.32
CA ALA A 76 4.53 4.43 -13.16
C ALA A 76 3.83 5.39 -12.18
N ILE A 77 2.51 5.51 -12.26
CA ILE A 77 1.70 6.31 -11.34
C ILE A 77 1.85 5.80 -9.89
N ASN A 78 1.90 4.47 -9.69
CA ASN A 78 2.12 3.88 -8.37
C ASN A 78 3.46 4.29 -7.76
N VAL A 79 4.52 4.35 -8.56
CA VAL A 79 5.83 4.82 -8.11
C VAL A 79 5.78 6.28 -7.66
N ILE A 80 5.05 7.14 -8.39
CA ILE A 80 4.84 8.54 -7.98
C ILE A 80 4.15 8.60 -6.61
N GLY A 81 3.08 7.82 -6.42
CA GLY A 81 2.40 7.70 -5.13
C GLY A 81 3.34 7.29 -4.00
N SER A 82 4.21 6.30 -4.25
CA SER A 82 5.20 5.81 -3.28
C SER A 82 6.25 6.88 -2.92
N VAL A 83 6.68 7.70 -3.89
CA VAL A 83 7.61 8.83 -3.64
C VAL A 83 7.00 9.84 -2.66
N TYR A 84 5.74 10.22 -2.89
CA TYR A 84 5.03 11.14 -2.00
C TYR A 84 4.74 10.53 -0.63
N TYR A 85 4.44 9.22 -0.55
CA TYR A 85 4.30 8.50 0.72
C TYR A 85 5.56 8.58 1.57
N LEU A 86 6.72 8.23 0.98
CA LEU A 86 8.01 8.34 1.69
C LEU A 86 8.36 9.78 2.06
N LYS A 87 7.93 10.75 1.24
CA LYS A 87 8.10 12.16 1.59
C LYS A 87 7.25 12.54 2.80
N ALA A 88 6.00 12.07 2.88
CA ALA A 88 5.13 12.26 4.04
C ALA A 88 5.75 11.64 5.30
N LEU A 89 6.24 10.39 5.24
CA LEU A 89 6.92 9.70 6.35
C LEU A 89 8.15 10.43 6.86
N ARG A 90 8.83 11.19 6.00
CA ARG A 90 9.99 12.00 6.39
C ARG A 90 9.63 13.30 7.08
N GLU A 91 8.52 13.90 6.70
CA GLU A 91 8.14 15.25 7.13
C GLU A 91 7.16 15.23 8.31
N GLY A 92 6.49 14.10 8.57
CA GLY A 92 5.44 14.01 9.58
C GLY A 92 5.45 12.76 10.43
N ASP A 93 4.56 12.77 11.40
CA ASP A 93 4.30 11.62 12.26
C ASP A 93 3.47 10.56 11.53
N THR A 94 3.77 9.29 11.75
CA THR A 94 3.03 8.15 11.20
C THR A 94 1.53 8.21 11.53
N VAL A 95 1.17 8.83 12.66
CA VAL A 95 -0.22 9.00 13.09
C VAL A 95 -0.98 9.90 12.11
N ASP A 96 -0.42 11.05 11.73
CA ASP A 96 -1.05 11.96 10.77
C ASP A 96 -1.24 11.29 9.41
N ILE A 97 -0.21 10.61 8.93
CA ILE A 97 -0.27 9.88 7.66
C ILE A 97 -1.37 8.82 7.70
N THR A 98 -1.47 8.07 8.80
CA THR A 98 -2.50 7.04 8.99
C THR A 98 -3.91 7.64 8.98
N ILE A 99 -4.12 8.77 9.68
CA ILE A 99 -5.41 9.47 9.70
C ILE A 99 -5.81 9.90 8.29
N PHE A 100 -4.95 10.62 7.59
CA PHE A 100 -5.25 11.11 6.24
C PHE A 100 -5.35 9.97 5.22
N SER A 101 -4.68 8.84 5.44
CA SER A 101 -4.76 7.68 4.56
C SER A 101 -6.17 7.06 4.51
N GLN A 102 -7.01 7.28 5.52
CA GLN A 102 -8.40 6.80 5.53
C GLN A 102 -9.30 7.50 4.50
N VAL A 103 -8.84 8.59 3.89
CA VAL A 103 -9.55 9.24 2.77
C VAL A 103 -9.42 8.44 1.46
N GLY A 104 -8.46 7.50 1.39
CA GLY A 104 -8.21 6.70 0.19
C GLY A 104 -9.44 6.05 -0.43
N PRO A 105 -10.29 5.34 0.32
CA PRO A 105 -11.51 4.74 -0.24
C PRO A 105 -12.48 5.75 -0.85
N LEU A 106 -12.56 6.98 -0.33
CA LEU A 106 -13.40 8.04 -0.90
C LEU A 106 -12.83 8.52 -2.25
N ILE A 107 -11.49 8.67 -2.33
CA ILE A 107 -10.82 9.02 -3.59
C ILE A 107 -11.01 7.89 -4.61
N SER A 108 -10.84 6.63 -4.19
CA SER A 108 -11.06 5.45 -5.03
C SER A 108 -12.50 5.38 -5.54
N LEU A 109 -13.48 5.70 -4.69
CA LEU A 109 -14.89 5.77 -5.07
C LEU A 109 -15.13 6.83 -6.16
N GLY A 110 -14.63 8.05 -5.94
CA GLY A 110 -14.77 9.13 -6.92
C GLY A 110 -14.16 8.76 -8.28
N LEU A 111 -12.94 8.21 -8.26
CA LEU A 111 -12.25 7.76 -9.48
C LEU A 111 -12.96 6.58 -10.14
N GLY A 112 -13.44 5.59 -9.36
CA GLY A 112 -14.17 4.43 -9.86
C GLY A 112 -15.47 4.81 -10.54
N VAL A 113 -16.26 5.72 -9.95
CA VAL A 113 -17.49 6.24 -10.59
C VAL A 113 -17.17 6.96 -11.90
N VAL A 114 -16.16 7.84 -11.91
CA VAL A 114 -15.82 8.67 -13.09
C VAL A 114 -15.15 7.85 -14.19
N MET A 115 -14.22 6.96 -13.86
CA MET A 115 -13.40 6.27 -14.87
C MET A 115 -13.92 4.87 -15.23
N LEU A 116 -14.55 4.17 -14.28
CA LEU A 116 -15.01 2.80 -14.46
C LEU A 116 -16.53 2.68 -14.55
N ASN A 117 -17.29 3.79 -14.39
CA ASN A 117 -18.75 3.79 -14.29
C ASN A 117 -19.25 2.84 -13.18
N GLU A 118 -18.48 2.70 -12.10
CA GLU A 118 -18.87 1.85 -10.97
C GLU A 118 -20.18 2.31 -10.36
N LYS A 119 -21.07 1.35 -10.11
CA LYS A 119 -22.35 1.59 -9.43
C LYS A 119 -22.31 0.86 -8.11
N ILE A 120 -22.54 1.61 -7.04
CA ILE A 120 -22.62 1.07 -5.69
C ILE A 120 -24.11 0.92 -5.33
N ASN A 121 -24.52 -0.27 -4.94
CA ASN A 121 -25.86 -0.51 -4.45
C ASN A 121 -26.03 0.01 -3.01
N SER A 122 -27.28 0.05 -2.50
CA SER A 122 -27.57 0.61 -1.17
C SER A 122 -26.89 -0.16 -0.04
N SER A 123 -26.80 -1.50 -0.11
CA SER A 123 -26.11 -2.30 0.92
C SER A 123 -24.59 -2.06 0.89
N GLN A 124 -24.00 -1.99 -0.28
CA GLN A 124 -22.58 -1.65 -0.45
C GLN A 124 -22.28 -0.23 0.07
N SER A 125 -23.15 0.74 -0.20
CA SER A 125 -23.02 2.11 0.33
C SER A 125 -23.07 2.13 1.86
N LEU A 126 -24.02 1.39 2.45
CA LEU A 126 -24.15 1.29 3.90
C LEU A 126 -22.95 0.60 4.54
N GLY A 127 -22.50 -0.52 3.98
CA GLY A 127 -21.32 -1.22 4.46
C GLY A 127 -20.05 -0.37 4.33
N PHE A 128 -19.90 0.37 3.24
CA PHE A 128 -18.81 1.33 3.05
C PHE A 128 -18.80 2.42 4.13
N LEU A 129 -19.97 2.98 4.47
CA LEU A 129 -20.09 3.97 5.54
C LEU A 129 -19.69 3.40 6.91
N PHE A 130 -20.09 2.16 7.23
CA PHE A 130 -19.65 1.51 8.48
C PHE A 130 -18.14 1.31 8.54
N ILE A 131 -17.51 0.85 7.44
CA ILE A 131 -16.06 0.67 7.38
C ILE A 131 -15.35 2.02 7.56
N MET A 132 -15.81 3.06 6.86
CA MET A 132 -15.24 4.41 6.98
C MET A 132 -15.39 4.97 8.40
N ALA A 133 -16.56 4.82 9.02
CA ALA A 133 -16.79 5.24 10.40
C ALA A 133 -15.86 4.51 11.37
N GLY A 134 -15.70 3.18 11.21
CA GLY A 134 -14.76 2.39 12.00
C GLY A 134 -13.31 2.84 11.83
N ALA A 135 -12.87 3.09 10.62
CA ALA A 135 -11.55 3.60 10.32
C ALA A 135 -11.30 5.00 10.94
N CYS A 136 -12.29 5.90 10.86
CA CYS A 136 -12.22 7.22 11.49
C CYS A 136 -12.13 7.13 13.02
N VAL A 137 -12.87 6.22 13.66
CA VAL A 137 -12.80 6.01 15.12
C VAL A 137 -11.38 5.66 15.53
N VAL A 138 -10.66 4.78 14.80
CA VAL A 138 -9.25 4.47 15.09
C VAL A 138 -8.35 5.65 14.81
N ALA A 139 -8.52 6.30 13.66
CA ALA A 139 -7.69 7.41 13.25
C ALA A 139 -7.72 8.60 14.24
N LEU A 140 -8.89 8.87 14.84
CA LEU A 140 -9.07 9.93 15.84
C LEU A 140 -8.54 9.57 17.23
N MET A 141 -7.90 8.39 17.40
CA MET A 141 -7.36 7.93 18.69
C MET A 141 -5.97 8.49 19.01
N SER A 142 -5.72 9.74 18.73
CA SER A 142 -4.50 10.40 19.19
C SER A 142 -4.39 10.37 20.71
N ASP A 143 -3.25 9.92 21.23
CA ASP A 143 -2.94 9.83 22.67
C ASP A 143 -3.17 11.17 23.35
N GLY A 144 -4.14 11.19 24.28
CA GLY A 144 -4.72 12.37 24.94
C GLY A 144 -3.80 13.24 25.81
N LYS A 145 -2.52 13.38 25.52
CA LYS A 145 -1.59 14.20 26.29
C LYS A 145 -0.96 15.40 25.57
N LYS A 146 -1.09 15.50 24.26
CA LYS A 146 -0.78 16.72 23.52
C LYS A 146 -1.93 16.95 22.52
N LYS A 147 -2.49 18.17 22.50
CA LYS A 147 -3.29 18.61 21.35
C LYS A 147 -2.40 18.51 20.13
N HIS A 148 -2.50 17.38 19.41
CA HIS A 148 -1.77 17.20 18.17
C HIS A 148 -2.51 18.06 17.14
N THR A 149 -1.93 19.18 16.79
CA THR A 149 -2.41 19.99 15.67
C THR A 149 -1.91 19.29 14.40
N PRO A 150 -2.81 18.77 13.53
CA PRO A 150 -2.40 18.13 12.30
C PRO A 150 -1.51 19.05 11.47
N ASP A 151 -0.39 18.55 10.99
CA ASP A 151 0.45 19.29 10.05
C ASP A 151 -0.21 19.25 8.66
N PHE A 152 -0.80 20.39 8.26
CA PHE A 152 -1.47 20.51 6.96
C PHE A 152 -0.54 20.26 5.77
N ARG A 153 0.76 20.48 5.92
CA ARG A 153 1.74 20.18 4.89
C ARG A 153 1.89 18.65 4.72
N VAL A 154 2.01 17.93 5.82
CA VAL A 154 2.06 16.45 5.83
C VAL A 154 0.76 15.89 5.30
N ALA A 155 -0.38 16.46 5.70
CA ALA A 155 -1.70 16.10 5.19
C ALA A 155 -1.76 16.23 3.66
N GLY A 156 -1.34 17.37 3.10
CA GLY A 156 -1.34 17.61 1.66
C GLY A 156 -0.45 16.61 0.90
N ILE A 157 0.76 16.34 1.39
CA ILE A 157 1.68 15.37 0.79
C ILE A 157 1.06 13.95 0.83
N THR A 158 0.45 13.58 1.95
CA THR A 158 -0.22 12.29 2.13
C THR A 158 -1.40 12.13 1.16
N LEU A 159 -2.24 13.16 1.04
CA LEU A 159 -3.38 13.14 0.10
C LEU A 159 -2.93 13.00 -1.36
N ILE A 160 -1.86 13.69 -1.76
CA ILE A 160 -1.25 13.53 -3.09
C ILE A 160 -0.79 12.08 -3.30
N SER A 161 -0.10 11.51 -2.31
CA SER A 161 0.34 10.10 -2.35
C SER A 161 -0.84 9.16 -2.56
N ILE A 162 -1.89 9.32 -1.77
CA ILE A 162 -3.09 8.48 -1.83
C ILE A 162 -3.80 8.64 -3.16
N PHE A 163 -3.93 9.88 -3.65
CA PHE A 163 -4.53 10.14 -4.95
C PHE A 163 -3.83 9.36 -6.07
N PHE A 164 -2.49 9.43 -6.15
CA PHE A 164 -1.75 8.68 -7.16
C PHE A 164 -1.83 7.16 -6.95
N SER A 165 -1.83 6.68 -5.72
CA SER A 165 -2.00 5.25 -5.45
C SER A 165 -3.39 4.75 -5.89
N MET A 166 -4.46 5.48 -5.56
CA MET A 166 -5.82 5.11 -5.98
C MET A 166 -6.02 5.26 -7.47
N LEU A 167 -5.44 6.29 -8.09
CA LEU A 167 -5.46 6.48 -9.55
C LEU A 167 -4.76 5.31 -10.24
N SER A 168 -3.62 4.85 -9.73
CA SER A 168 -2.93 3.67 -10.23
C SER A 168 -3.82 2.43 -10.21
N ASP A 169 -4.53 2.18 -9.11
CA ASP A 169 -5.42 1.02 -8.97
C ASP A 169 -6.60 1.11 -9.95
N VAL A 170 -7.21 2.29 -10.08
CA VAL A 170 -8.34 2.49 -10.99
C VAL A 170 -7.90 2.36 -12.46
N VAL A 171 -6.75 2.93 -12.84
CA VAL A 171 -6.18 2.78 -14.18
C VAL A 171 -5.84 1.31 -14.46
N TYR A 172 -5.27 0.60 -13.48
CA TYR A 172 -5.00 -0.83 -13.60
C TYR A 172 -6.28 -1.63 -13.89
N VAL A 173 -7.35 -1.40 -13.12
CA VAL A 173 -8.65 -2.07 -13.31
C VAL A 173 -9.31 -1.66 -14.63
N TYR A 174 -9.16 -0.42 -15.07
CA TYR A 174 -9.68 0.04 -16.36
C TYR A 174 -9.13 -0.81 -17.52
N PHE A 175 -7.80 -1.02 -17.56
CA PHE A 175 -7.17 -1.85 -18.59
C PHE A 175 -7.39 -3.34 -18.39
N LEU A 176 -7.50 -3.78 -17.14
CA LEU A 176 -7.89 -5.15 -16.82
C LEU A 176 -9.27 -5.52 -17.39
N ASN A 177 -10.27 -4.67 -17.22
CA ASN A 177 -11.65 -4.92 -17.68
C ASN A 177 -11.77 -5.00 -19.20
N ARG A 178 -10.80 -4.47 -19.96
CA ARG A 178 -10.73 -4.61 -21.41
C ARG A 178 -10.24 -5.98 -21.88
N GLY A 179 -9.54 -6.71 -21.02
CA GLY A 179 -8.97 -8.02 -21.32
C GLY A 179 -9.97 -9.20 -21.33
N GLY A 180 -11.24 -8.96 -20.99
CA GLY A 180 -12.30 -9.98 -21.04
C GLY A 180 -12.48 -10.76 -19.73
N THR A 181 -12.51 -12.11 -19.79
CA THR A 181 -12.81 -12.94 -18.61
C THR A 181 -11.70 -12.91 -17.56
N THR A 182 -12.07 -12.64 -16.33
CA THR A 182 -11.16 -12.63 -15.18
C THR A 182 -10.63 -14.05 -14.90
N ASN A 183 -9.35 -14.25 -15.13
CA ASN A 183 -8.66 -15.52 -14.82
C ASN A 183 -7.22 -15.26 -14.35
N LEU A 184 -6.56 -16.32 -13.91
CA LEU A 184 -5.18 -16.21 -13.41
C LEU A 184 -4.17 -15.80 -14.48
N VAL A 185 -4.43 -16.15 -15.76
CA VAL A 185 -3.58 -15.74 -16.89
C VAL A 185 -3.67 -14.24 -17.10
N LEU A 186 -4.88 -13.68 -17.04
CA LEU A 186 -5.09 -12.22 -17.13
C LEU A 186 -4.37 -11.48 -16.00
N PHE A 187 -4.37 -12.05 -14.78
CA PHE A 187 -3.54 -11.51 -13.70
C PHE A 187 -2.06 -11.49 -14.09
N GLY A 188 -1.51 -12.61 -14.57
CA GLY A 188 -0.12 -12.69 -14.99
C GLY A 188 0.23 -11.64 -16.05
N GLN A 189 -0.62 -11.49 -17.05
CA GLN A 189 -0.50 -10.52 -18.13
C GLN A 189 -0.48 -9.07 -17.62
N THR A 190 -1.52 -8.69 -16.88
CA THR A 190 -1.71 -7.30 -16.43
C THR A 190 -0.68 -6.91 -15.38
N PHE A 191 -0.39 -7.81 -14.44
CA PHE A 191 0.58 -7.53 -13.39
C PHE A 191 2.02 -7.47 -13.93
N PHE A 192 2.34 -8.26 -14.96
CA PHE A 192 3.65 -8.21 -15.63
C PHE A 192 3.93 -6.82 -16.21
N PHE A 193 3.01 -6.26 -16.99
CA PHE A 193 3.20 -4.91 -17.55
C PHE A 193 3.14 -3.81 -16.49
N PHE A 194 2.32 -3.95 -15.48
CA PHE A 194 2.33 -3.05 -14.32
C PHE A 194 3.70 -3.01 -13.64
N GLN A 195 4.32 -4.17 -13.42
CA GLN A 195 5.66 -4.27 -12.83
C GLN A 195 6.74 -3.66 -13.73
N ILE A 196 6.67 -3.87 -15.05
CA ILE A 196 7.57 -3.21 -16.01
C ILE A 196 7.45 -1.69 -15.91
N GLY A 197 6.23 -1.16 -15.88
CA GLY A 197 5.99 0.27 -15.76
C GLY A 197 6.57 0.87 -14.48
N SER A 198 6.38 0.17 -13.36
CA SER A 198 6.98 0.55 -12.08
C SER A 198 8.51 0.54 -12.13
N LEU A 199 9.11 -0.50 -12.71
CA LEU A 199 10.55 -0.62 -12.86
C LEU A 199 11.13 0.49 -13.75
N VAL A 200 10.51 0.74 -14.91
CA VAL A 200 10.92 1.82 -15.82
C VAL A 200 10.83 3.17 -15.13
N ALA A 201 9.73 3.46 -14.41
CA ALA A 201 9.58 4.71 -13.67
C ALA A 201 10.66 4.91 -12.61
N MET A 202 11.03 3.85 -11.87
CA MET A 202 12.12 3.91 -10.89
C MET A 202 13.48 4.18 -11.57
N ILE A 203 13.76 3.54 -12.69
CA ILE A 203 15.00 3.76 -13.45
C ILE A 203 15.06 5.19 -13.99
N VAL A 204 13.96 5.66 -14.61
CA VAL A 204 13.86 7.04 -15.13
C VAL A 204 14.05 8.05 -13.99
N ALA A 205 13.41 7.85 -12.85
CA ALA A 205 13.59 8.70 -11.68
C ALA A 205 15.04 8.70 -11.19
N ALA A 206 15.71 7.54 -11.21
CA ALA A 206 17.13 7.43 -10.84
C ALA A 206 18.06 8.16 -11.81
N VAL A 207 17.71 8.22 -13.09
CA VAL A 207 18.49 8.95 -14.09
C VAL A 207 18.26 10.47 -14.00
N LEU A 208 17.00 10.89 -13.84
CA LEU A 208 16.63 12.31 -13.86
C LEU A 208 16.98 13.05 -12.56
N PHE A 209 16.89 12.38 -11.42
CA PHE A 209 17.12 13.02 -10.13
C PHE A 209 18.51 12.70 -9.58
N GLU A 210 19.36 13.71 -9.45
CA GLU A 210 20.75 13.59 -8.96
C GLU A 210 20.85 12.94 -7.57
N GLY A 211 19.92 13.26 -6.67
CA GLY A 211 19.83 12.63 -5.34
C GLY A 211 19.57 11.11 -5.39
N TRP A 212 18.85 10.63 -6.41
CA TRP A 212 18.58 9.21 -6.63
C TRP A 212 19.78 8.52 -7.27
N ARG A 213 20.48 9.19 -8.22
CA ARG A 213 21.70 8.69 -8.84
C ARG A 213 22.79 8.42 -7.81
N SER A 214 23.01 9.37 -6.89
CA SER A 214 23.98 9.19 -5.79
C SER A 214 23.60 8.07 -4.83
N ALA A 215 22.28 7.77 -4.70
CA ALA A 215 21.77 6.71 -3.88
C ALA A 215 22.02 5.31 -4.50
N LEU A 216 21.86 5.16 -5.82
CA LEU A 216 22.16 3.92 -6.54
C LEU A 216 23.58 3.42 -6.25
N GLY A 217 24.59 4.30 -6.39
CA GLY A 217 25.97 3.93 -6.11
C GLY A 217 26.20 3.43 -4.68
N LYS A 218 25.45 3.97 -3.71
CA LYS A 218 25.57 3.58 -2.29
C LYS A 218 24.82 2.29 -1.95
N VAL A 219 23.69 2.02 -2.59
CA VAL A 219 22.93 0.76 -2.41
C VAL A 219 23.76 -0.44 -2.88
N PHE A 220 24.48 -0.31 -4.00
CA PHE A 220 25.22 -1.43 -4.57
C PHE A 220 26.70 -1.54 -4.11
N ILE A 221 27.33 -0.45 -3.66
CA ILE A 221 28.81 -0.43 -3.47
C ILE A 221 29.24 -0.54 -1.98
N HIS A 222 28.42 -0.20 -0.99
CA HIS A 222 28.86 -0.07 0.41
C HIS A 222 28.49 -1.23 1.34
N GLY A 223 28.58 -2.49 0.89
CA GLY A 223 28.06 -3.70 1.55
C GLY A 223 28.78 -4.23 2.80
N LYS A 224 29.90 -3.70 3.30
CA LYS A 224 30.67 -4.42 4.34
C LYS A 224 30.36 -4.08 5.80
N LYS A 225 29.83 -2.89 6.12
CA LYS A 225 29.56 -2.51 7.53
C LYS A 225 28.07 -2.54 7.98
N LYS A 226 27.14 -2.86 7.09
CA LYS A 226 25.69 -2.71 7.34
C LYS A 226 24.84 -3.92 6.96
N LYS A 227 25.38 -5.16 7.12
CA LYS A 227 24.69 -6.40 6.70
C LYS A 227 23.29 -6.59 7.31
N ALA A 228 23.10 -6.21 8.57
CA ALA A 228 21.80 -6.41 9.26
C ALA A 228 20.67 -5.58 8.63
N ASN A 229 20.96 -4.37 8.16
CA ASN A 229 19.96 -3.43 7.67
C ASN A 229 19.57 -3.68 6.22
N TYR A 230 20.48 -4.24 5.41
CA TYR A 230 20.12 -4.76 4.09
C TYR A 230 19.18 -5.97 4.20
N GLY A 231 19.38 -6.83 5.21
CA GLY A 231 18.45 -7.94 5.49
C GLY A 231 17.04 -7.45 5.81
N LEU A 232 16.92 -6.43 6.66
CA LEU A 232 15.62 -5.82 6.98
C LEU A 232 14.97 -5.14 5.78
N ALA A 233 15.74 -4.38 4.99
CA ALA A 233 15.22 -3.78 3.75
C ALA A 233 14.77 -4.84 2.73
N MET A 234 15.46 -6.00 2.68
CA MET A 234 15.07 -7.10 1.81
C MET A 234 13.78 -7.78 2.30
N ILE A 235 13.63 -7.98 3.61
CA ILE A 235 12.38 -8.49 4.21
C ILE A 235 11.22 -7.53 3.90
N GLU A 236 11.42 -6.24 4.08
CA GLU A 236 10.43 -5.22 3.74
C GLU A 236 10.02 -5.32 2.27
N ASN A 237 10.98 -5.33 1.36
CA ASN A 237 10.72 -5.39 -0.08
C ASN A 237 9.99 -6.68 -0.48
N ILE A 238 10.31 -7.83 0.12
CA ILE A 238 9.63 -9.11 -0.13
C ILE A 238 8.19 -9.04 0.39
N THR A 239 7.98 -8.56 1.60
CA THR A 239 6.63 -8.46 2.17
C THR A 239 5.75 -7.50 1.38
N TRP A 240 6.27 -6.36 0.92
CA TRP A 240 5.58 -5.44 0.03
C TRP A 240 5.28 -6.06 -1.34
N GLY A 241 6.23 -6.80 -1.93
CA GLY A 241 6.03 -7.49 -3.20
C GLY A 241 4.92 -8.54 -3.13
N ILE A 242 4.86 -9.34 -2.06
CA ILE A 242 3.79 -10.30 -1.82
C ILE A 242 2.45 -9.58 -1.61
N ALA A 243 2.44 -8.53 -0.78
CA ALA A 243 1.25 -7.75 -0.49
C ALA A 243 0.66 -7.11 -1.75
N ASP A 244 1.51 -6.51 -2.59
CA ASP A 244 1.10 -5.87 -3.85
C ASP A 244 0.54 -6.90 -4.84
N SER A 245 1.17 -8.07 -4.94
CA SER A 245 0.68 -9.19 -5.77
C SER A 245 -0.71 -9.65 -5.33
N LEU A 246 -0.92 -9.84 -4.03
CA LEU A 246 -2.21 -10.23 -3.45
C LEU A 246 -3.26 -9.13 -3.63
N ALA A 247 -2.87 -7.87 -3.47
CA ALA A 247 -3.74 -6.73 -3.68
C ALA A 247 -4.19 -6.64 -5.15
N LYS A 248 -3.28 -6.77 -6.11
CA LYS A 248 -3.62 -6.75 -7.55
C LYS A 248 -4.48 -7.96 -7.94
N LEU A 249 -4.21 -9.15 -7.38
CA LEU A 249 -5.06 -10.31 -7.56
C LEU A 249 -6.47 -10.09 -6.98
N GLY A 250 -6.57 -9.43 -5.82
CA GLY A 250 -7.84 -9.07 -5.21
C GLY A 250 -8.64 -8.07 -6.04
N LEU A 251 -7.96 -7.09 -6.66
CA LEU A 251 -8.60 -6.13 -7.55
C LEU A 251 -9.26 -6.78 -8.78
N ILE A 252 -8.71 -7.89 -9.29
CA ILE A 252 -9.30 -8.64 -10.40
C ILE A 252 -10.64 -9.29 -10.00
N LEU A 253 -10.77 -9.66 -8.75
CA LEU A 253 -11.94 -10.37 -8.24
C LEU A 253 -12.99 -9.46 -7.61
N THR A 254 -12.67 -8.16 -7.45
CA THR A 254 -13.58 -7.24 -6.78
C THR A 254 -14.62 -6.66 -7.75
N PRO A 255 -15.86 -6.51 -7.31
CA PRO A 255 -16.89 -5.85 -8.12
C PRO A 255 -16.69 -4.34 -8.17
N VAL A 256 -16.07 -3.73 -7.15
CA VAL A 256 -15.91 -2.27 -7.01
C VAL A 256 -14.58 -1.95 -6.34
N VAL A 257 -13.73 -1.14 -6.99
CA VAL A 257 -12.38 -0.78 -6.49
C VAL A 257 -12.43 -0.07 -5.14
N ALA A 258 -13.44 0.77 -4.92
CA ALA A 258 -13.60 1.49 -3.66
C ALA A 258 -13.84 0.54 -2.47
N LEU A 259 -14.61 -0.54 -2.67
CA LEU A 259 -14.86 -1.54 -1.62
C LEU A 259 -13.59 -2.29 -1.26
N PHE A 260 -12.81 -2.69 -2.27
CA PHE A 260 -11.50 -3.30 -2.08
C PHE A 260 -10.57 -2.39 -1.25
N SER A 261 -10.48 -1.12 -1.64
CA SER A 261 -9.67 -0.12 -0.94
C SER A 261 -10.12 0.07 0.52
N ALA A 262 -11.45 0.11 0.77
CA ALA A 262 -12.01 0.26 2.11
C ALA A 262 -11.64 -0.93 3.01
N VAL A 263 -11.84 -2.16 2.53
CA VAL A 263 -11.49 -3.39 3.26
C VAL A 263 -9.99 -3.46 3.52
N GLY A 264 -9.16 -3.20 2.52
CA GLY A 264 -7.70 -3.25 2.65
C GLY A 264 -7.15 -2.25 3.67
N ARG A 265 -7.62 -1.01 3.63
CA ARG A 265 -7.17 0.03 4.58
C ARG A 265 -7.68 -0.21 5.99
N ALA A 266 -8.93 -0.60 6.15
CA ALA A 266 -9.48 -0.95 7.45
C ALA A 266 -8.72 -2.13 8.06
N SER A 267 -8.50 -3.20 7.29
CA SER A 267 -7.72 -4.35 7.74
C SER A 267 -6.29 -3.98 8.10
N GLY A 268 -5.64 -3.09 7.33
CA GLY A 268 -4.29 -2.59 7.58
C GLY A 268 -4.15 -1.93 8.95
N LEU A 269 -5.15 -1.18 9.41
CA LEU A 269 -5.17 -0.59 10.76
C LEU A 269 -5.12 -1.66 11.85
N PHE A 270 -5.98 -2.70 11.75
CA PHE A 270 -6.00 -3.76 12.77
C PHE A 270 -4.73 -4.59 12.76
N VAL A 271 -4.26 -4.93 11.58
CA VAL A 271 -3.03 -5.71 11.43
C VAL A 271 -1.83 -4.96 12.00
N SER A 272 -1.69 -3.67 11.72
CA SER A 272 -0.57 -2.87 12.27
C SER A 272 -0.62 -2.79 13.79
N LEU A 273 -1.81 -2.67 14.38
CA LEU A 273 -2.01 -2.71 15.82
C LEU A 273 -1.67 -4.07 16.42
N PHE A 274 -2.16 -5.15 15.78
CA PHE A 274 -1.89 -6.50 16.24
C PHE A 274 -0.40 -6.83 16.18
N ILE A 275 0.28 -6.46 15.09
CA ILE A 275 1.74 -6.63 14.94
C ILE A 275 2.47 -5.83 16.03
N THR A 276 2.10 -4.58 16.25
CA THR A 276 2.71 -3.73 17.28
C THR A 276 2.54 -4.37 18.67
N PHE A 277 1.35 -4.88 18.99
CA PHE A 277 1.08 -5.57 20.24
C PHE A 277 1.87 -6.88 20.37
N ALA A 278 1.88 -7.72 19.34
CA ALA A 278 2.60 -8.99 19.32
C ALA A 278 4.11 -8.79 19.47
N VAL A 279 4.69 -7.85 18.70
CA VAL A 279 6.13 -7.54 18.77
C VAL A 279 6.51 -6.98 20.14
N SER A 280 5.67 -6.12 20.74
CA SER A 280 5.97 -5.59 22.08
C SER A 280 5.95 -6.66 23.16
N LYS A 281 5.08 -7.69 23.01
CA LYS A 281 5.02 -8.82 23.95
C LYS A 281 6.19 -9.78 23.77
N MET A 282 6.59 -10.03 22.51
CA MET A 282 7.70 -10.93 22.17
C MET A 282 9.07 -10.29 22.40
N PHE A 283 9.19 -8.99 22.14
CA PHE A 283 10.43 -8.23 22.23
C PHE A 283 10.25 -6.94 23.06
N PRO A 284 10.01 -7.04 24.39
CA PRO A 284 9.71 -5.89 25.25
C PRO A 284 10.86 -4.88 25.36
N ARG A 285 12.07 -5.28 24.95
CA ARG A 285 13.24 -4.38 24.87
C ARG A 285 13.24 -3.47 23.64
N LEU A 286 12.57 -3.89 22.55
CA LEU A 286 12.51 -3.12 21.32
C LEU A 286 11.36 -2.11 21.33
N ILE A 287 10.23 -2.47 21.94
CA ILE A 287 9.04 -1.60 21.99
C ILE A 287 8.46 -1.60 23.40
N ARG A 288 8.48 -0.44 24.04
CA ARG A 288 7.68 -0.20 25.25
C ARG A 288 6.32 0.32 24.85
N ILE A 289 5.31 -0.53 24.74
CA ILE A 289 3.93 -0.06 24.62
C ILE A 289 3.55 0.60 25.94
N LYS A 290 3.15 1.88 25.91
CA LYS A 290 2.44 2.49 27.02
C LYS A 290 1.15 1.70 27.25
N LYS A 291 0.82 1.41 28.53
CA LYS A 291 -0.45 0.77 28.88
C LYS A 291 -1.59 1.54 28.21
N MET A 292 -2.31 0.86 27.33
CA MET A 292 -3.47 1.44 26.67
C MET A 292 -4.53 1.79 27.71
N SER A 293 -5.13 2.96 27.60
CA SER A 293 -6.25 3.35 28.47
C SER A 293 -7.47 2.47 28.16
N LYS A 294 -8.35 2.27 29.16
CA LYS A 294 -9.64 1.56 28.92
C LYS A 294 -10.46 2.19 27.79
N GLN A 295 -10.37 3.50 27.65
CA GLN A 295 -11.01 4.26 26.56
C GLN A 295 -10.43 3.91 25.19
N ALA A 296 -9.11 3.75 25.08
CA ALA A 296 -8.47 3.33 23.83
C ALA A 296 -8.93 1.92 23.43
N VAL A 297 -8.90 0.96 24.38
CA VAL A 297 -9.38 -0.41 24.14
C VAL A 297 -10.83 -0.41 23.67
N PHE A 298 -11.73 0.32 24.34
CA PHE A 298 -13.14 0.41 23.95
C PHE A 298 -13.31 0.93 22.51
N ARG A 299 -12.60 1.98 22.15
CA ARG A 299 -12.66 2.55 20.79
C ARG A 299 -12.16 1.57 19.74
N TYR A 300 -11.07 0.83 20.01
CA TYR A 300 -10.59 -0.23 19.11
C TYR A 300 -11.63 -1.33 18.92
N MET A 301 -12.29 -1.77 19.99
CA MET A 301 -13.38 -2.73 19.88
C MET A 301 -14.55 -2.19 19.07
N LEU A 302 -14.97 -0.95 19.32
CA LEU A 302 -16.02 -0.30 18.54
C LEU A 302 -15.67 -0.20 17.05
N SER A 303 -14.46 0.21 16.73
CA SER A 303 -13.98 0.27 15.36
C SER A 303 -13.98 -1.12 14.70
N ALA A 304 -13.49 -2.14 15.42
CA ALA A 304 -13.50 -3.52 14.91
C ALA A 304 -14.92 -4.00 14.59
N ILE A 305 -15.86 -3.76 15.48
CA ILE A 305 -17.27 -4.11 15.28
C ILE A 305 -17.82 -3.39 14.04
N LEU A 306 -17.62 -2.08 13.93
CA LEU A 306 -18.10 -1.30 12.78
C LEU A 306 -17.54 -1.83 11.46
N ILE A 307 -16.26 -2.15 11.40
CA ILE A 307 -15.61 -2.66 10.18
C ILE A 307 -16.13 -4.06 9.83
N VAL A 308 -16.26 -4.96 10.81
CA VAL A 308 -16.79 -6.31 10.59
C VAL A 308 -18.25 -6.24 10.12
N VAL A 309 -19.08 -5.44 10.77
CA VAL A 309 -20.47 -5.21 10.36
C VAL A 309 -20.52 -4.64 8.95
N GLY A 310 -19.68 -3.65 8.65
CA GLY A 310 -19.60 -3.05 7.32
C GLY A 310 -19.23 -4.08 6.23
N ILE A 311 -18.27 -4.96 6.50
CA ILE A 311 -17.90 -6.05 5.57
C ILE A 311 -19.08 -7.01 5.37
N ILE A 312 -19.76 -7.43 6.45
CA ILE A 312 -20.91 -8.36 6.36
C ILE A 312 -22.06 -7.74 5.56
N VAL A 313 -22.37 -6.46 5.77
CA VAL A 313 -23.43 -5.76 5.03
C VAL A 313 -23.09 -5.59 3.55
N MET A 314 -21.81 -5.55 3.21
CA MET A 314 -21.31 -5.31 1.85
C MET A 314 -21.29 -6.58 0.98
N VAL A 315 -21.14 -7.75 1.61
CA VAL A 315 -21.05 -9.07 0.96
C VAL A 315 -22.41 -9.70 0.78
#